data_21523d33af36908d0fb099e6addae040
#
_entry.id   21523d33af36908d0fb099e6addae040
#
_cell.length_a   1.000
_cell.length_b   1.000
_cell.length_c   1.000
_cell.angle_alpha   90.00
_cell.angle_beta   90.00
_cell.angle_gamma   90.00
#
_symmetry.space_group_name_H-M   'P 1'
#
loop_
_entity.id
_entity.type
_entity.pdbx_description
1 polymer ?
#
loop_
_entity_poly.entity_id
_entity_poly.type
_entity_poly.pdbx_seq_one_letter_code
_entity_poly.pdbx_strand_id
1 'polypeptide(L)'
;MILDSLETKEKILKEFLQTCAFDGWSKEALVKAAANCGIGENFLPLIFENGLLDLAEFYFESQNEKSAELLGSLEGKKIRDKISLSLYARFAVEKENKIALQRLINFYLNPKNFTSFEMGPRPAFQALQVCYNIADFIWKNIGDQSTDFNYYTKRATLGKIIFRAVSVFLKDGDVNNFIDVEIEKVMKFEKFKSKAKNLLAKNLLAKKTWDKKTFCEIFLNEKGSPRSPKEFVKNLPFFRLFS
;
A
#
# COMPACT_ATOMS: atom_id res chain seq x y z
N MET A 1 -22.36 24.28 3.08
CA MET A 1 -21.79 23.04 2.53
C MET A 1 -20.35 22.99 3.03
N ILE A 2 -19.99 22.00 3.83
CA ILE A 2 -18.61 21.87 4.33
C ILE A 2 -17.81 21.29 3.16
N LEU A 3 -16.96 22.11 2.52
CA LEU A 3 -16.21 21.73 1.32
C LEU A 3 -15.26 20.54 1.54
N ASP A 4 -14.74 20.35 2.75
CA ASP A 4 -13.86 19.22 3.13
C ASP A 4 -14.64 18.07 3.77
N SER A 5 -15.85 17.79 3.31
CA SER A 5 -16.61 16.63 3.77
C SER A 5 -16.21 15.36 3.02
N LEU A 6 -16.27 14.22 3.70
CA LEU A 6 -16.05 12.89 3.07
C LEU A 6 -16.95 12.73 1.83
N GLU A 7 -18.20 13.13 1.95
CA GLU A 7 -19.17 13.09 0.84
C GLU A 7 -18.71 13.90 -0.39
N THR A 8 -18.09 15.06 -0.16
CA THR A 8 -17.55 15.88 -1.25
C THR A 8 -16.39 15.20 -1.95
N LYS A 9 -15.45 14.62 -1.19
CA LYS A 9 -14.31 13.86 -1.73
C LYS A 9 -14.78 12.64 -2.53
N GLU A 10 -15.78 11.92 -2.02
CA GLU A 10 -16.37 10.77 -2.72
C GLU A 10 -17.03 11.15 -4.04
N LYS A 11 -17.79 12.26 -4.08
CA LYS A 11 -18.41 12.77 -5.31
C LYS A 11 -17.36 13.13 -6.35
N ILE A 12 -16.32 13.89 -5.95
CA ILE A 12 -15.23 14.25 -6.85
C ILE A 12 -14.49 13.00 -7.35
N LEU A 13 -14.19 12.06 -6.46
CA LEU A 13 -13.52 10.81 -6.84
C LEU A 13 -14.34 10.02 -7.86
N LYS A 14 -15.65 9.90 -7.64
CA LYS A 14 -16.56 9.21 -8.56
C LYS A 14 -16.55 9.83 -9.96
N GLU A 15 -16.69 11.15 -10.05
CA GLU A 15 -16.62 11.87 -11.33
C GLU A 15 -15.23 11.76 -11.97
N PHE A 16 -14.18 11.86 -11.16
CA PHE A 16 -12.81 11.71 -11.62
C PHE A 16 -12.55 10.33 -12.24
N LEU A 17 -13.00 9.24 -11.62
CA LEU A 17 -12.83 7.89 -12.12
C LEU A 17 -13.49 7.67 -13.49
N GLN A 18 -14.61 8.37 -13.79
CA GLN A 18 -15.24 8.34 -15.09
C GLN A 18 -14.41 9.06 -16.17
N THR A 19 -13.79 10.17 -15.81
CA THR A 19 -13.05 11.01 -16.75
C THR A 19 -11.59 10.55 -16.95
N CYS A 20 -10.96 10.01 -15.93
CA CYS A 20 -9.54 9.64 -15.96
C CYS A 20 -9.20 8.51 -16.95
N ALA A 21 -10.20 7.75 -17.37
CA ALA A 21 -10.00 6.75 -18.43
C ALA A 21 -9.54 7.39 -19.74
N PHE A 22 -10.04 8.60 -20.06
CA PHE A 22 -9.72 9.36 -21.27
C PHE A 22 -8.61 10.40 -21.00
N ASP A 23 -8.78 11.23 -19.96
CA ASP A 23 -7.93 12.38 -19.67
C ASP A 23 -6.67 11.99 -18.84
N GLY A 24 -6.58 10.72 -18.43
CA GLY A 24 -5.49 10.22 -17.60
C GLY A 24 -5.60 10.71 -16.14
N TRP A 25 -4.58 10.36 -15.34
CA TRP A 25 -4.45 10.87 -13.97
C TRP A 25 -3.77 12.23 -14.04
N SER A 26 -4.56 13.29 -14.27
CA SER A 26 -4.08 14.63 -14.59
C SER A 26 -4.81 15.72 -13.78
N LYS A 27 -4.16 16.90 -13.64
CA LYS A 27 -4.78 18.04 -12.98
C LYS A 27 -6.04 18.50 -13.71
N GLU A 28 -6.03 18.45 -15.03
CA GLU A 28 -7.15 18.83 -15.90
C GLU A 28 -8.35 17.93 -15.64
N ALA A 29 -8.14 16.61 -15.48
CA ALA A 29 -9.20 15.66 -15.13
C ALA A 29 -9.78 15.95 -13.75
N LEU A 30 -8.95 16.34 -12.76
CA LEU A 30 -9.40 16.67 -11.42
C LEU A 30 -10.22 17.96 -11.42
N VAL A 31 -9.77 19.01 -12.13
CA VAL A 31 -10.52 20.28 -12.25
C VAL A 31 -11.87 20.04 -12.91
N LYS A 32 -11.92 19.23 -13.97
CA LYS A 32 -13.16 18.87 -14.67
C LYS A 32 -14.13 18.09 -13.75
N ALA A 33 -13.62 17.13 -13.01
CA ALA A 33 -14.43 16.35 -12.05
C ALA A 33 -15.01 17.26 -10.94
N ALA A 34 -14.21 18.18 -10.40
CA ALA A 34 -14.69 19.14 -9.41
C ALA A 34 -15.76 20.07 -9.98
N ALA A 35 -15.56 20.57 -11.20
CA ALA A 35 -16.54 21.42 -11.89
C ALA A 35 -17.87 20.70 -12.11
N ASN A 36 -17.85 19.41 -12.48
CA ASN A 36 -19.05 18.58 -12.59
C ASN A 36 -19.80 18.45 -11.25
N CYS A 37 -19.07 18.51 -10.11
CA CYS A 37 -19.64 18.55 -8.78
C CYS A 37 -20.06 19.95 -8.31
N GLY A 38 -19.95 20.99 -9.15
CA GLY A 38 -20.23 22.38 -8.82
C GLY A 38 -19.16 23.05 -7.97
N ILE A 39 -17.93 22.54 -7.98
CA ILE A 39 -16.81 23.04 -7.17
C ILE A 39 -15.80 23.72 -8.10
N GLY A 40 -15.53 25.00 -7.83
CA GLY A 40 -14.54 25.76 -8.60
C GLY A 40 -13.10 25.32 -8.31
N GLU A 41 -12.20 25.45 -9.29
CA GLU A 41 -10.80 25.09 -9.19
C GLU A 41 -10.11 25.69 -7.95
N ASN A 42 -10.45 26.93 -7.58
CA ASN A 42 -9.88 27.63 -6.44
C ASN A 42 -10.14 26.96 -5.08
N PHE A 43 -11.14 26.07 -5.00
CA PHE A 43 -11.47 25.33 -3.78
C PHE A 43 -10.77 23.97 -3.69
N LEU A 44 -10.18 23.48 -4.78
CA LEU A 44 -9.49 22.19 -4.80
C LEU A 44 -8.37 22.08 -3.77
N PRO A 45 -7.52 23.09 -3.53
CA PRO A 45 -6.47 23.00 -2.50
C PRO A 45 -7.01 22.86 -1.06
N LEU A 46 -8.26 23.24 -0.81
CA LEU A 46 -8.92 23.05 0.50
C LEU A 46 -9.41 21.63 0.69
N ILE A 47 -9.63 20.88 -0.41
CA ILE A 47 -10.16 19.52 -0.40
C ILE A 47 -9.00 18.51 -0.55
N PHE A 48 -8.07 18.80 -1.45
CA PHE A 48 -6.89 18.02 -1.77
C PHE A 48 -5.67 18.95 -1.78
N GLU A 49 -5.02 19.12 -0.64
CA GLU A 49 -3.90 20.05 -0.43
C GLU A 49 -2.76 19.77 -1.41
N ASN A 50 -2.40 18.48 -1.58
CA ASN A 50 -1.39 18.02 -2.52
C ASN A 50 -2.00 17.54 -3.86
N GLY A 51 -3.21 17.96 -4.17
CA GLY A 51 -3.89 17.71 -5.45
C GLY A 51 -4.04 16.23 -5.77
N LEU A 52 -3.41 15.78 -6.86
CA LEU A 52 -3.52 14.42 -7.37
C LEU A 52 -2.96 13.34 -6.41
N LEU A 53 -2.01 13.71 -5.54
CA LEU A 53 -1.45 12.76 -4.57
C LEU A 53 -2.45 12.45 -3.46
N ASP A 54 -3.12 13.47 -2.94
CA ASP A 54 -4.17 13.27 -1.92
C ASP A 54 -5.38 12.56 -2.51
N LEU A 55 -5.75 12.88 -3.76
CA LEU A 55 -6.79 12.15 -4.48
C LEU A 55 -6.43 10.66 -4.64
N ALA A 56 -5.16 10.35 -4.92
CA ALA A 56 -4.69 8.99 -5.05
C ALA A 56 -4.71 8.24 -3.70
N GLU A 57 -4.30 8.91 -2.62
CA GLU A 57 -4.37 8.36 -1.26
C GLU A 57 -5.84 8.07 -0.90
N PHE A 58 -6.73 9.02 -1.12
CA PHE A 58 -8.17 8.85 -0.90
C PHE A 58 -8.78 7.73 -1.76
N TYR A 59 -8.36 7.60 -3.03
CA TYR A 59 -8.76 6.48 -3.86
C TYR A 59 -8.39 5.14 -3.23
N PHE A 60 -7.14 4.95 -2.80
CA PHE A 60 -6.72 3.69 -2.20
C PHE A 60 -7.42 3.40 -0.87
N GLU A 61 -7.68 4.41 -0.05
CA GLU A 61 -8.46 4.28 1.20
C GLU A 61 -9.89 3.82 0.89
N SER A 62 -10.59 4.49 -0.03
CA SER A 62 -11.93 4.10 -0.47
C SER A 62 -11.98 2.66 -0.99
N GLN A 63 -10.97 2.24 -1.78
CA GLN A 63 -10.91 0.87 -2.27
C GLN A 63 -10.62 -0.15 -1.15
N ASN A 64 -9.85 0.23 -0.13
CA ASN A 64 -9.60 -0.61 1.04
C ASN A 64 -10.90 -0.83 1.84
N GLU A 65 -11.68 0.22 2.08
CA GLU A 65 -12.96 0.14 2.78
C GLU A 65 -13.95 -0.74 2.03
N LYS A 66 -14.15 -0.50 0.73
CA LYS A 66 -15.00 -1.35 -0.12
C LYS A 66 -14.57 -2.82 -0.12
N SER A 67 -13.26 -3.07 -0.10
CA SER A 67 -12.75 -4.45 -0.04
C SER A 67 -13.04 -5.11 1.32
N ALA A 68 -13.01 -4.33 2.41
CA ALA A 68 -13.36 -4.82 3.74
C ALA A 68 -14.87 -5.12 3.87
N GLU A 69 -15.71 -4.29 3.27
CA GLU A 69 -17.17 -4.52 3.21
C GLU A 69 -17.52 -5.78 2.40
N LEU A 70 -16.79 -6.05 1.32
CA LEU A 70 -16.96 -7.26 0.50
C LEU A 70 -16.50 -8.53 1.22
N LEU A 71 -15.60 -8.41 2.20
CA LEU A 71 -15.16 -9.51 3.04
C LEU A 71 -16.25 -9.91 4.02
N GLY A 72 -16.77 -11.11 3.88
CA GLY A 72 -17.62 -11.70 4.93
C GLY A 72 -16.82 -12.02 6.21
N SER A 73 -17.42 -12.77 7.13
CA SER A 73 -16.76 -13.17 8.38
C SER A 73 -15.45 -13.92 8.10
N LEU A 74 -14.39 -13.44 8.72
CA LEU A 74 -13.07 -14.08 8.73
C LEU A 74 -12.84 -14.94 10.00
N GLU A 75 -13.85 -15.06 10.85
CA GLU A 75 -13.75 -15.79 12.11
C GLU A 75 -13.43 -17.27 11.87
N GLY A 76 -12.62 -17.86 12.73
CA GLY A 76 -12.17 -19.25 12.63
C GLY A 76 -11.22 -19.60 11.48
N LYS A 77 -11.00 -18.71 10.52
CA LYS A 77 -10.09 -18.95 9.41
C LYS A 77 -8.63 -18.80 9.82
N LYS A 78 -7.76 -19.56 9.16
CA LYS A 78 -6.29 -19.41 9.34
C LYS A 78 -5.82 -18.07 8.79
N ILE A 79 -4.77 -17.49 9.38
CA ILE A 79 -4.20 -16.19 8.94
C ILE A 79 -3.89 -16.19 7.44
N ARG A 80 -3.35 -17.29 6.91
CA ARG A 80 -3.09 -17.43 5.48
C ARG A 80 -4.35 -17.20 4.64
N ASP A 81 -5.43 -17.86 5.01
CA ASP A 81 -6.69 -17.83 4.27
C ASP A 81 -7.36 -16.46 4.41
N LYS A 82 -7.23 -15.81 5.59
CA LYS A 82 -7.66 -14.43 5.80
C LYS A 82 -6.95 -13.46 4.85
N ILE A 83 -5.63 -13.60 4.70
CA ILE A 83 -4.82 -12.74 3.80
C ILE A 83 -5.22 -12.98 2.34
N SER A 84 -5.34 -14.26 1.89
CA SER A 84 -5.77 -14.58 0.52
C SER A 84 -7.12 -13.95 0.21
N LEU A 85 -8.12 -14.15 1.08
CA LEU A 85 -9.47 -13.60 0.90
C LEU A 85 -9.47 -12.06 0.88
N SER A 86 -8.69 -11.42 1.75
CA SER A 86 -8.56 -9.95 1.75
C SER A 86 -7.99 -9.43 0.44
N LEU A 87 -6.97 -10.11 -0.11
CA LEU A 87 -6.41 -9.74 -1.41
C LEU A 87 -7.38 -10.02 -2.56
N TYR A 88 -8.14 -11.13 -2.53
CA TYR A 88 -9.15 -11.41 -3.55
C TYR A 88 -10.23 -10.33 -3.56
N ALA A 89 -10.75 -9.95 -2.39
CA ALA A 89 -11.72 -8.87 -2.27
C ALA A 89 -11.15 -7.55 -2.80
N ARG A 90 -9.89 -7.25 -2.47
CA ARG A 90 -9.22 -6.03 -2.94
C ARG A 90 -9.10 -5.97 -4.46
N PHE A 91 -8.69 -7.05 -5.11
CA PHE A 91 -8.62 -7.11 -6.57
C PHE A 91 -9.99 -7.23 -7.24
N ALA A 92 -10.99 -7.80 -6.56
CA ALA A 92 -12.37 -7.82 -7.07
C ALA A 92 -12.94 -6.40 -7.17
N VAL A 93 -12.73 -5.56 -6.16
CA VAL A 93 -13.13 -4.13 -6.16
C VAL A 93 -12.38 -3.35 -7.26
N GLU A 94 -11.11 -3.65 -7.49
CA GLU A 94 -10.32 -2.97 -8.53
C GLU A 94 -10.75 -3.30 -9.97
N LYS A 95 -11.51 -4.36 -10.21
CA LYS A 95 -11.96 -4.73 -11.56
C LYS A 95 -12.75 -3.60 -12.23
N GLU A 96 -13.59 -2.91 -11.50
CA GLU A 96 -14.40 -1.80 -12.01
C GLU A 96 -13.53 -0.59 -12.37
N ASN A 97 -12.41 -0.41 -11.68
CA ASN A 97 -11.52 0.74 -11.80
C ASN A 97 -10.17 0.39 -12.46
N LYS A 98 -10.09 -0.75 -13.16
CA LYS A 98 -8.82 -1.25 -13.73
C LYS A 98 -8.08 -0.23 -14.59
N ILE A 99 -8.80 0.51 -15.43
CA ILE A 99 -8.22 1.55 -16.28
C ILE A 99 -7.70 2.71 -15.44
N ALA A 100 -8.46 3.14 -14.44
CA ALA A 100 -8.04 4.20 -13.51
C ALA A 100 -6.78 3.80 -12.74
N LEU A 101 -6.72 2.56 -12.23
CA LEU A 101 -5.54 2.02 -11.58
C LEU A 101 -4.33 2.00 -12.52
N GLN A 102 -4.50 1.60 -13.78
CA GLN A 102 -3.42 1.63 -14.77
C GLN A 102 -2.92 3.05 -15.03
N ARG A 103 -3.82 4.03 -15.15
CA ARG A 103 -3.49 5.44 -15.32
C ARG A 103 -2.74 5.99 -14.11
N LEU A 104 -3.19 5.61 -12.90
CA LEU A 104 -2.53 5.99 -11.65
C LEU A 104 -1.10 5.43 -11.54
N ILE A 105 -0.91 4.17 -11.93
CA ILE A 105 0.43 3.57 -11.95
C ILE A 105 1.32 4.29 -12.97
N ASN A 106 0.81 4.60 -14.15
CA ASN A 106 1.55 5.39 -15.14
C ASN A 106 1.90 6.79 -14.62
N PHE A 107 1.00 7.41 -13.84
CA PHE A 107 1.28 8.67 -13.16
C PHE A 107 2.46 8.53 -12.19
N TYR A 108 2.48 7.49 -11.34
CA TYR A 108 3.59 7.24 -10.42
C TYR A 108 4.90 6.84 -11.10
N LEU A 109 4.84 6.19 -12.26
CA LEU A 109 6.03 5.80 -13.00
C LEU A 109 6.60 6.91 -13.91
N ASN A 110 5.87 7.98 -14.14
CA ASN A 110 6.33 9.07 -14.97
C ASN A 110 7.23 10.03 -14.17
N PRO A 111 8.54 10.08 -14.46
CA PRO A 111 9.47 10.92 -13.70
C PRO A 111 9.16 12.41 -13.81
N LYS A 112 8.49 12.85 -14.89
CA LYS A 112 8.12 14.26 -15.10
C LYS A 112 7.12 14.77 -14.06
N ASN A 113 6.33 13.90 -13.46
CA ASN A 113 5.35 14.28 -12.44
C ASN A 113 6.00 14.60 -11.08
N PHE A 114 7.30 14.36 -10.91
CA PHE A 114 8.02 14.45 -9.64
C PHE A 114 9.33 15.23 -9.74
N THR A 115 9.46 16.09 -10.75
CA THR A 115 10.68 16.88 -10.99
C THR A 115 10.76 18.16 -10.16
N SER A 116 9.66 18.61 -9.53
CA SER A 116 9.69 19.73 -8.60
C SER A 116 10.20 19.27 -7.24
N PHE A 117 11.17 20.00 -6.70
CA PHE A 117 11.78 19.77 -5.37
C PHE A 117 10.77 19.72 -4.23
N GLU A 118 9.56 20.23 -4.44
CA GLU A 118 8.46 20.30 -3.49
C GLU A 118 7.66 18.97 -3.34
N MET A 119 7.76 18.06 -4.30
CA MET A 119 6.92 16.85 -4.32
C MET A 119 7.51 15.62 -3.59
N GLY A 120 8.63 15.72 -2.93
CA GLY A 120 9.15 14.66 -2.07
C GLY A 120 9.71 13.43 -2.81
N PRO A 121 9.66 12.22 -2.22
CA PRO A 121 10.44 11.07 -2.67
C PRO A 121 10.03 10.53 -4.05
N ARG A 122 10.99 9.87 -4.70
CA ARG A 122 10.90 9.31 -6.05
C ARG A 122 9.62 8.47 -6.27
N PRO A 123 9.03 8.47 -7.49
CA PRO A 123 7.75 7.81 -7.80
C PRO A 123 7.68 6.34 -7.38
N ALA A 124 8.74 5.57 -7.61
CA ALA A 124 8.84 4.17 -7.20
C ALA A 124 8.69 3.97 -5.68
N PHE A 125 9.14 4.94 -4.90
CA PHE A 125 8.99 4.94 -3.45
C PHE A 125 7.53 5.12 -3.03
N GLN A 126 6.80 6.02 -3.68
CA GLN A 126 5.38 6.24 -3.39
C GLN A 126 4.54 5.01 -3.74
N ALA A 127 4.84 4.35 -4.87
CA ALA A 127 4.17 3.10 -5.23
C ALA A 127 4.40 2.00 -4.18
N LEU A 128 5.63 1.87 -3.65
CA LEU A 128 5.94 0.93 -2.57
C LEU A 128 5.24 1.33 -1.26
N GLN A 129 5.15 2.62 -0.96
CA GLN A 129 4.44 3.10 0.22
C GLN A 129 2.94 2.79 0.14
N VAL A 130 2.31 2.98 -1.02
CA VAL A 130 0.92 2.58 -1.24
C VAL A 130 0.73 1.09 -0.99
N CYS A 131 1.58 0.23 -1.56
CA CYS A 131 1.51 -1.22 -1.31
C CYS A 131 1.69 -1.57 0.18
N TYR A 132 2.56 -0.84 0.88
CA TYR A 132 2.75 -1.01 2.31
C TYR A 132 1.51 -0.57 3.11
N ASN A 133 0.88 0.54 2.74
CA ASN A 133 -0.34 1.03 3.39
C ASN A 133 -1.52 0.06 3.19
N ILE A 134 -1.68 -0.48 1.98
CA ILE A 134 -2.68 -1.53 1.71
C ILE A 134 -2.39 -2.78 2.57
N ALA A 135 -1.13 -3.19 2.65
CA ALA A 135 -0.74 -4.31 3.48
C ALA A 135 -1.00 -4.06 4.97
N ASP A 136 -0.73 -2.85 5.47
CA ASP A 136 -1.02 -2.43 6.83
C ASP A 136 -2.52 -2.48 7.13
N PHE A 137 -3.34 -1.96 6.22
CA PHE A 137 -4.80 -2.04 6.33
C PHE A 137 -5.29 -3.48 6.43
N ILE A 138 -4.82 -4.37 5.54
CA ILE A 138 -5.18 -5.80 5.57
C ILE A 138 -4.79 -6.44 6.89
N TRP A 139 -3.54 -6.23 7.37
CA TRP A 139 -3.07 -6.80 8.63
C TRP A 139 -3.86 -6.31 9.83
N LYS A 140 -4.23 -5.02 9.87
CA LYS A 140 -5.08 -4.45 10.92
C LYS A 140 -6.48 -5.08 10.88
N ASN A 141 -7.07 -5.19 9.70
CA ASN A 141 -8.43 -5.70 9.52
C ASN A 141 -8.57 -7.19 9.90
N ILE A 142 -7.53 -7.99 9.71
CA ILE A 142 -7.51 -9.40 10.16
C ILE A 142 -7.11 -9.58 11.63
N GLY A 143 -6.90 -8.50 12.38
CA GLY A 143 -6.63 -8.50 13.82
C GLY A 143 -5.15 -8.73 14.19
N ASP A 144 -4.18 -8.30 13.36
CA ASP A 144 -2.76 -8.39 13.70
C ASP A 144 -2.39 -7.44 14.83
N GLN A 145 -1.84 -7.98 15.92
CA GLN A 145 -1.40 -7.24 17.11
C GLN A 145 0.13 -7.19 17.24
N SER A 146 0.87 -7.48 16.18
CA SER A 146 2.34 -7.44 16.22
C SER A 146 2.83 -6.03 16.48
N THR A 147 3.80 -5.87 17.39
CA THR A 147 4.43 -4.58 17.74
C THR A 147 5.94 -4.58 17.54
N ASP A 148 6.51 -5.75 17.26
CA ASP A 148 7.93 -6.00 17.10
C ASP A 148 8.39 -5.96 15.63
N PHE A 149 9.59 -6.50 15.36
CA PHE A 149 10.12 -6.67 14.00
C PHE A 149 9.15 -7.35 13.04
N ASN A 150 8.31 -8.26 13.54
CA ASN A 150 7.33 -8.95 12.71
C ASN A 150 6.27 -7.99 12.13
N TYR A 151 5.97 -6.90 12.84
CA TYR A 151 5.08 -5.84 12.33
C TYR A 151 5.52 -5.37 10.94
N TYR A 152 6.78 -4.98 10.81
CA TYR A 152 7.34 -4.43 9.57
C TYR A 152 7.54 -5.50 8.49
N THR A 153 8.07 -6.66 8.89
CA THR A 153 8.36 -7.73 7.92
C THR A 153 7.09 -8.33 7.31
N LYS A 154 6.02 -8.49 8.08
CA LYS A 154 4.72 -8.95 7.58
C LYS A 154 4.18 -7.98 6.53
N ARG A 155 4.19 -6.67 6.83
CA ARG A 155 3.69 -5.62 5.93
C ARG A 155 4.55 -5.48 4.68
N ALA A 156 5.85 -5.48 4.82
CA ALA A 156 6.77 -5.42 3.69
C ALA A 156 6.63 -6.65 2.77
N THR A 157 6.48 -7.84 3.35
CA THR A 157 6.29 -9.08 2.59
C THR A 157 4.96 -9.06 1.83
N LEU A 158 3.87 -8.66 2.49
CA LEU A 158 2.56 -8.55 1.86
C LEU A 158 2.54 -7.43 0.80
N GLY A 159 3.16 -6.28 1.08
CA GLY A 159 3.30 -5.18 0.12
C GLY A 159 4.04 -5.59 -1.16
N LYS A 160 5.09 -6.43 -1.03
CA LYS A 160 5.78 -7.02 -2.19
C LYS A 160 4.86 -7.93 -3.01
N ILE A 161 4.03 -8.73 -2.35
CA ILE A 161 3.04 -9.58 -3.05
C ILE A 161 2.04 -8.70 -3.79
N ILE A 162 1.49 -7.66 -3.15
CA ILE A 162 0.56 -6.71 -3.74
C ILE A 162 1.18 -6.03 -4.97
N PHE A 163 2.40 -5.51 -4.85
CA PHE A 163 3.10 -4.86 -5.97
C PHE A 163 3.23 -5.76 -7.20
N ARG A 164 3.55 -7.04 -6.99
CA ARG A 164 3.64 -8.02 -8.09
C ARG A 164 2.27 -8.44 -8.61
N ALA A 165 1.29 -8.62 -7.73
CA ALA A 165 -0.08 -9.01 -8.09
C ALA A 165 -0.75 -7.95 -8.96
N VAL A 166 -0.50 -6.65 -8.73
CA VAL A 166 -0.96 -5.56 -9.60
C VAL A 166 -0.49 -5.75 -11.03
N SER A 167 0.77 -6.14 -11.24
CA SER A 167 1.30 -6.40 -12.59
C SER A 167 0.58 -7.57 -13.30
N VAL A 168 0.23 -8.62 -12.54
CA VAL A 168 -0.53 -9.77 -13.07
C VAL A 168 -1.96 -9.35 -13.40
N PHE A 169 -2.60 -8.61 -12.50
CA PHE A 169 -3.96 -8.09 -12.65
C PHE A 169 -4.10 -7.19 -13.88
N LEU A 170 -3.17 -6.28 -14.10
CA LEU A 170 -3.21 -5.37 -15.26
C LEU A 170 -3.01 -6.08 -16.59
N LYS A 171 -2.33 -7.23 -16.60
CA LYS A 171 -2.12 -8.07 -17.77
C LYS A 171 -3.21 -9.12 -17.98
N ASP A 172 -4.34 -9.02 -17.27
CA ASP A 172 -5.46 -9.99 -17.34
C ASP A 172 -5.06 -11.42 -16.94
N GLY A 173 -4.00 -11.55 -16.13
CA GLY A 173 -3.58 -12.84 -15.58
C GLY A 173 -4.46 -13.28 -14.41
N ASP A 174 -4.35 -14.57 -14.07
CA ASP A 174 -5.03 -15.11 -12.87
C ASP A 174 -4.36 -14.62 -11.59
N VAL A 175 -4.84 -13.47 -11.09
CA VAL A 175 -4.32 -12.81 -9.89
C VAL A 175 -4.56 -13.65 -8.64
N ASN A 176 -5.66 -14.40 -8.57
CA ASN A 176 -6.00 -15.20 -7.39
C ASN A 176 -5.02 -16.37 -7.25
N ASN A 177 -4.79 -17.11 -8.33
CA ASN A 177 -3.79 -18.17 -8.34
C ASN A 177 -2.38 -17.63 -8.05
N PHE A 178 -2.03 -16.46 -8.61
CA PHE A 178 -0.75 -15.83 -8.33
C PHE A 178 -0.59 -15.52 -6.83
N ILE A 179 -1.62 -14.97 -6.18
CA ILE A 179 -1.64 -14.65 -4.76
C ILE A 179 -1.42 -15.93 -3.92
N ASP A 180 -2.13 -17.00 -4.22
CA ASP A 180 -2.00 -18.26 -3.50
C ASP A 180 -0.59 -18.85 -3.59
N VAL A 181 -0.02 -18.84 -4.78
CA VAL A 181 1.35 -19.31 -5.01
C VAL A 181 2.37 -18.47 -4.22
N GLU A 182 2.23 -17.15 -4.22
CA GLU A 182 3.16 -16.29 -3.48
C GLU A 182 3.01 -16.42 -1.96
N ILE A 183 1.78 -16.53 -1.46
CA ILE A 183 1.54 -16.78 -0.03
C ILE A 183 2.10 -18.15 0.38
N GLU A 184 1.94 -19.18 -0.45
CA GLU A 184 2.51 -20.48 -0.17
C GLU A 184 4.04 -20.47 -0.11
N LYS A 185 4.70 -19.72 -1.03
CA LYS A 185 6.16 -19.50 -1.00
C LYS A 185 6.60 -18.85 0.32
N VAL A 186 5.90 -17.83 0.77
CA VAL A 186 6.19 -17.17 2.05
C VAL A 186 6.03 -18.14 3.21
N MET A 187 4.97 -18.95 3.22
CA MET A 187 4.74 -19.95 4.27
C MET A 187 5.81 -21.04 4.29
N LYS A 188 6.27 -21.50 3.12
CA LYS A 188 7.39 -22.45 3.00
C LYS A 188 8.69 -21.84 3.53
N PHE A 189 8.95 -20.57 3.18
CA PHE A 189 10.14 -19.86 3.66
C PHE A 189 10.14 -19.68 5.18
N GLU A 190 9.03 -19.28 5.79
CA GLU A 190 8.92 -19.13 7.25
C GLU A 190 9.08 -20.48 7.98
N LYS A 191 8.52 -21.58 7.43
CA LYS A 191 8.76 -22.93 7.96
C LYS A 191 10.22 -23.33 7.88
N PHE A 192 10.90 -23.03 6.75
CA PHE A 192 12.32 -23.30 6.59
C PHE A 192 13.16 -22.50 7.59
N LYS A 193 12.90 -21.21 7.73
CA LYS A 193 13.56 -20.31 8.68
C LYS A 193 13.41 -20.78 10.12
N SER A 194 12.21 -21.22 10.52
CA SER A 194 11.95 -21.80 11.84
C SER A 194 12.75 -23.09 12.06
N LYS A 195 12.78 -23.99 11.08
CA LYS A 195 13.60 -25.23 11.14
C LYS A 195 15.08 -24.91 11.24
N ALA A 196 15.58 -23.97 10.42
CA ALA A 196 16.98 -23.54 10.45
C ALA A 196 17.35 -22.92 11.81
N LYS A 197 16.48 -22.06 12.37
CA LYS A 197 16.67 -21.47 13.70
C LYS A 197 16.74 -22.54 14.80
N ASN A 198 15.89 -23.55 14.73
CA ASN A 198 15.88 -24.65 15.69
C ASN A 198 17.12 -25.55 15.56
N LEU A 199 17.60 -25.81 14.35
CA LEU A 199 18.85 -26.52 14.09
C LEU A 199 20.08 -25.75 14.58
N LEU A 200 20.12 -24.44 14.31
CA LEU A 200 21.18 -23.55 14.79
C LEU A 200 21.15 -23.43 16.32
N ALA A 201 19.97 -23.32 16.94
CA ALA A 201 19.83 -23.30 18.40
C ALA A 201 20.26 -24.62 19.03
N LYS A 202 20.09 -25.76 18.38
CA LYS A 202 20.60 -27.05 18.85
C LYS A 202 22.10 -27.23 18.66
N ASN A 203 22.69 -26.60 17.62
CA ASN A 203 24.11 -26.79 17.27
C ASN A 203 25.04 -25.63 17.69
N LEU A 204 24.48 -24.49 18.11
CA LEU A 204 25.26 -23.30 18.49
C LEU A 204 24.77 -22.72 19.82
N LEU A 205 25.24 -23.26 20.89
CA LEU A 205 25.45 -22.54 22.16
C LEU A 205 26.60 -21.51 21.98
N ALA A 206 26.59 -20.72 20.91
CA ALA A 206 27.50 -19.57 20.82
C ALA A 206 27.19 -18.64 19.65
N LYS A 207 26.92 -17.39 19.99
CA LYS A 207 27.28 -16.14 19.28
C LYS A 207 26.69 -15.91 17.86
N LYS A 208 25.71 -15.08 17.73
CA LYS A 208 25.77 -13.65 17.41
C LYS A 208 24.37 -13.08 17.32
N THR A 209 23.99 -12.38 18.33
CA THR A 209 22.85 -11.47 18.30
C THR A 209 23.09 -10.43 17.20
N TRP A 210 22.12 -10.24 16.33
CA TRP A 210 21.99 -8.99 15.61
C TRP A 210 22.13 -7.87 16.63
N ASP A 211 23.03 -6.94 16.36
CA ASP A 211 23.28 -5.86 17.29
C ASP A 211 21.98 -5.09 17.51
N LYS A 212 21.53 -5.13 18.76
CA LYS A 212 20.30 -4.46 19.21
C LYS A 212 20.28 -2.98 18.82
N LYS A 213 21.47 -2.37 18.68
CA LYS A 213 21.68 -0.99 18.32
C LYS A 213 21.27 -0.71 16.86
N THR A 214 21.71 -1.52 15.91
CA THR A 214 21.35 -1.40 14.49
C THR A 214 19.84 -1.60 14.26
N PHE A 215 19.23 -2.51 15.03
CA PHE A 215 17.78 -2.71 14.99
C PHE A 215 17.02 -1.44 15.44
N CYS A 216 17.41 -0.87 16.59
CA CYS A 216 16.77 0.33 17.11
C CYS A 216 16.91 1.52 16.16
N GLU A 217 18.05 1.69 15.52
CA GLU A 217 18.30 2.79 14.59
C GLU A 217 17.43 2.74 13.33
N ILE A 218 17.09 1.54 12.84
CA ILE A 218 16.29 1.38 11.61
C ILE A 218 14.78 1.44 11.91
N PHE A 219 14.35 0.82 12.98
CA PHE A 219 12.92 0.52 13.21
C PHE A 219 12.24 1.39 14.25
N LEU A 220 12.98 1.99 15.19
CA LEU A 220 12.43 2.80 16.25
C LEU A 220 12.79 4.27 16.06
N ASN A 221 11.89 5.16 16.48
CA ASN A 221 12.19 6.59 16.60
C ASN A 221 12.99 6.84 17.91
N GLU A 222 13.41 8.08 18.13
CA GLU A 222 14.17 8.50 19.34
C GLU A 222 13.44 8.23 20.67
N LYS A 223 12.12 8.06 20.61
CA LYS A 223 11.27 7.72 21.75
C LYS A 223 11.06 6.22 21.95
N GLY A 224 11.73 5.36 21.16
CA GLY A 224 11.60 3.91 21.24
C GLY A 224 10.29 3.33 20.66
N SER A 225 9.46 4.16 20.04
CA SER A 225 8.23 3.73 19.37
C SER A 225 8.47 3.36 17.90
N PRO A 226 7.66 2.47 17.29
CA PRO A 226 7.76 2.15 15.88
C PRO A 226 7.70 3.40 15.00
N ARG A 227 8.62 3.53 14.04
CA ARG A 227 8.59 4.62 13.06
C ARG A 227 7.37 4.51 12.16
N SER A 228 6.87 5.66 11.72
CA SER A 228 5.83 5.68 10.68
C SER A 228 6.32 4.99 9.39
N PRO A 229 5.42 4.48 8.52
CA PRO A 229 5.81 3.88 7.25
C PRO A 229 6.74 4.77 6.41
N LYS A 230 6.51 6.08 6.40
CA LYS A 230 7.36 7.08 5.71
C LYS A 230 8.78 7.13 6.28
N GLU A 231 8.92 7.12 7.59
CA GLU A 231 10.22 7.15 8.27
C GLU A 231 10.96 5.82 8.18
N PHE A 232 10.22 4.70 8.24
CA PHE A 232 10.78 3.36 8.11
C PHE A 232 11.48 3.17 6.75
N VAL A 233 10.78 3.48 5.65
CA VAL A 233 11.33 3.29 4.30
C VAL A 233 12.55 4.17 4.06
N LYS A 234 12.58 5.42 4.58
CA LYS A 234 13.76 6.31 4.49
C LYS A 234 15.01 5.74 5.18
N ASN A 235 14.84 4.89 6.19
CA ASN A 235 15.95 4.34 6.99
C ASN A 235 16.38 2.93 6.54
N LEU A 236 15.75 2.35 5.50
CA LEU A 236 16.20 1.08 4.95
C LEU A 236 17.60 1.21 4.34
N PRO A 237 18.54 0.28 4.64
CA PRO A 237 19.93 0.34 4.13
C PRO A 237 20.01 0.42 2.61
N PHE A 238 19.05 -0.18 1.90
CA PHE A 238 18.97 -0.18 0.44
C PHE A 238 18.78 1.23 -0.15
N PHE A 239 18.13 2.13 0.55
CA PHE A 239 17.88 3.49 0.07
C PHE A 239 19.02 4.48 0.39
N ARG A 240 19.91 4.17 1.34
CA ARG A 240 21.13 4.96 1.60
C ARG A 240 22.19 4.83 0.51
N LEU A 241 22.09 3.82 -0.35
CA LEU A 241 23.03 3.59 -1.47
C LEU A 241 22.69 4.45 -2.72
N PHE A 242 21.56 5.14 -2.74
CA PHE A 242 21.08 5.93 -3.88
C PHE A 242 20.76 7.40 -3.53
N SER A 243 21.15 7.87 -2.36
CA SER A 243 21.04 9.29 -1.94
C SER A 243 22.37 10.04 -2.17
#